data_54dda52c5e8095a6bc25930ac403e3e2
#
_entry.id   54dda52c5e8095a6bc25930ac403e3e2
#
_cell.length_a   1.000
_cell.length_b   1.000
_cell.length_c   1.000
_cell.angle_alpha   90.00
_cell.angle_beta   90.00
_cell.angle_gamma   90.00
#
_symmetry.space_group_name_H-M   'P 1'
#
loop_
_entity.id
_entity.type
_entity.pdbx_description
1 polymer ?
#
loop_
_entity_poly.entity_id
_entity_poly.type
_entity_poly.pdbx_seq_one_letter_code
_entity_poly.pdbx_strand_id
1 'polypeptide(L)'
;MRYRSKKKEQEYALRRPLVKRLLSERPHCEACPVFAAHDKKLTYIQNASCDIHEVVRRSQGGSILDETNLLAVCRSCHNRIGNYPQLAFDLGLAKRGKKT
;
A
#
# COMPACT_ATOMS: atom_id res chain seq x y z
N MET A 1 -21.60 -4.07 17.73
CA MET A 1 -20.59 -3.03 17.58
C MET A 1 -19.22 -3.54 17.98
N ARG A 2 -18.30 -3.47 17.08
CA ARG A 2 -16.96 -3.91 17.36
C ARG A 2 -16.17 -2.83 18.04
N TYR A 3 -15.52 -3.22 19.14
CA TYR A 3 -14.71 -2.36 19.88
C TYR A 3 -13.25 -2.61 19.55
N ARG A 4 -12.58 -1.52 19.29
CA ARG A 4 -11.18 -1.53 18.92
C ARG A 4 -10.32 -1.55 20.18
N SER A 5 -9.29 -2.38 20.24
CA SER A 5 -8.38 -2.37 21.38
C SER A 5 -7.66 -1.02 21.46
N LYS A 6 -7.21 -0.66 22.67
CA LYS A 6 -6.45 0.58 22.88
C LYS A 6 -5.19 0.63 22.02
N LYS A 7 -4.54 -0.51 21.86
CA LYS A 7 -3.34 -0.62 21.02
C LYS A 7 -3.65 -0.26 19.56
N LYS A 8 -4.74 -0.79 19.02
CA LYS A 8 -5.15 -0.47 17.65
C LYS A 8 -5.49 1.00 17.49
N GLU A 9 -6.20 1.57 18.46
CA GLU A 9 -6.54 2.98 18.42
C GLU A 9 -5.31 3.86 18.41
N GLN A 10 -4.30 3.53 19.23
CA GLN A 10 -3.03 4.24 19.28
C GLN A 10 -2.29 4.13 17.94
N GLU A 11 -2.26 2.95 17.36
CA GLU A 11 -1.61 2.76 16.06
C GLU A 11 -2.29 3.58 14.96
N TYR A 12 -3.63 3.59 14.91
CA TYR A 12 -4.35 4.37 13.90
C TYR A 12 -4.20 5.87 14.12
N ALA A 13 -4.10 6.31 15.38
CA ALA A 13 -3.84 7.71 15.69
C ALA A 13 -2.46 8.14 15.17
N LEU A 14 -1.44 7.28 15.29
CA LEU A 14 -0.11 7.54 14.76
C LEU A 14 -0.06 7.44 13.24
N ARG A 15 -0.92 6.58 12.66
CA ARG A 15 -0.96 6.38 11.22
C ARG A 15 -1.43 7.60 10.45
N ARG A 16 -2.40 8.34 10.98
CA ARG A 16 -2.95 9.52 10.27
C ARG A 16 -1.87 10.52 9.85
N PRO A 17 -1.03 11.02 10.77
CA PRO A 17 0.02 11.95 10.38
C PRO A 17 1.08 11.29 9.51
N LEU A 18 1.34 10.00 9.68
CA LEU A 18 2.28 9.26 8.86
C LEU A 18 1.79 9.19 7.40
N VAL A 19 0.53 8.86 7.18
CA VAL A 19 -0.07 8.82 5.84
C VAL A 19 0.04 10.18 5.17
N LYS A 20 -0.31 11.23 5.88
CA LYS A 20 -0.23 12.59 5.37
C LYS A 20 1.20 12.95 4.97
N ARG A 21 2.17 12.61 5.81
CA ARG A 21 3.58 12.88 5.54
C ARG A 21 4.08 12.09 4.33
N LEU A 22 3.75 10.78 4.27
CA LEU A 22 4.19 9.93 3.16
C LEU A 22 3.61 10.38 1.82
N LEU A 23 2.34 10.77 1.79
CA LEU A 23 1.73 11.29 0.55
C LEU A 23 2.37 12.60 0.12
N SER A 24 2.82 13.41 1.06
CA SER A 24 3.55 14.64 0.77
C SER A 24 4.96 14.37 0.25
N GLU A 25 5.67 13.42 0.87
CA GLU A 25 7.05 13.05 0.49
C GLU A 25 7.11 12.20 -0.77
N ARG A 26 6.05 11.43 -1.03
CA ARG A 26 5.95 10.52 -2.18
C ARG A 26 4.72 10.89 -3.02
N PRO A 27 4.79 12.03 -3.73
CA PRO A 27 3.60 12.56 -4.41
C PRO A 27 3.20 11.78 -5.66
N HIS A 28 4.08 10.92 -6.17
CA HIS A 28 3.80 10.12 -7.36
C HIS A 28 3.54 8.67 -6.99
N CYS A 29 2.61 8.03 -7.70
CA CYS A 29 2.27 6.63 -7.46
C CYS A 29 3.47 5.72 -7.66
N GLU A 30 3.83 4.95 -6.65
CA GLU A 30 4.97 4.03 -6.70
C GLU A 30 4.64 2.76 -7.48
N ALA A 31 3.36 2.45 -7.70
CA ALA A 31 2.93 1.25 -8.42
C ALA A 31 2.78 1.47 -9.93
N CYS A 32 2.53 2.71 -10.38
CA CYS A 32 2.38 2.99 -11.80
C CYS A 32 3.55 2.49 -12.65
N PRO A 33 4.82 2.78 -12.30
CA PRO A 33 5.94 2.28 -13.09
C PRO A 33 6.08 0.77 -13.04
N VAL A 34 5.70 0.13 -11.94
CA VAL A 34 5.77 -1.33 -11.79
C VAL A 34 4.78 -2.00 -12.74
N PHE A 35 3.55 -1.54 -12.78
CA PHE A 35 2.53 -2.09 -13.69
C PHE A 35 2.89 -1.80 -15.16
N ALA A 36 3.40 -0.61 -15.46
CA ALA A 36 3.79 -0.26 -16.81
C ALA A 36 4.96 -1.10 -17.32
N ALA A 37 5.91 -1.42 -16.45
CA ALA A 37 7.04 -2.28 -16.79
C ALA A 37 6.59 -3.73 -17.04
N HIS A 38 5.55 -4.19 -16.33
CA HIS A 38 5.02 -5.53 -16.49
C HIS A 38 4.16 -5.66 -17.76
N ASP A 39 3.28 -4.69 -18.00
CA ASP A 39 2.36 -4.71 -19.15
C ASP A 39 2.74 -3.61 -20.14
N LYS A 40 3.47 -4.00 -21.16
CA LYS A 40 3.96 -3.08 -22.19
C LYS A 40 2.86 -2.48 -23.05
N LYS A 41 1.65 -3.02 -22.97
CA LYS A 41 0.48 -2.48 -23.68
C LYS A 41 -0.12 -1.28 -22.95
N LEU A 42 0.20 -1.13 -21.65
CA LEU A 42 -0.28 0.01 -20.91
C LEU A 42 0.52 1.25 -21.25
N THR A 43 -0.18 2.31 -21.57
CA THR A 43 0.45 3.62 -21.69
C THR A 43 0.85 4.06 -20.28
N TYR A 44 2.13 4.34 -20.09
CA TYR A 44 2.62 4.81 -18.80
C TYR A 44 2.14 6.23 -18.54
N ILE A 45 1.33 6.37 -17.50
CA ILE A 45 0.89 7.66 -17.00
C ILE A 45 1.23 7.71 -15.53
N GLN A 46 2.06 8.66 -15.15
CA GLN A 46 2.45 8.85 -13.76
C GLN A 46 1.31 9.58 -13.04
N ASN A 47 0.55 8.85 -12.26
CA ASN A 47 -0.53 9.44 -11.46
C ASN A 47 -0.02 9.92 -10.12
N ALA A 48 -0.70 10.90 -9.56
CA ALA A 48 -0.44 11.34 -8.19
C ALA A 48 -0.85 10.26 -7.21
N SER A 49 -0.07 10.09 -6.14
CA SER A 49 -0.44 9.18 -5.05
C SER A 49 -1.58 9.79 -4.24
N CYS A 50 -2.49 8.95 -3.78
CA CYS A 50 -3.60 9.39 -2.93
C CYS A 50 -3.93 8.39 -1.82
N ASP A 51 -3.43 7.17 -1.90
CA ASP A 51 -3.67 6.12 -0.92
C ASP A 51 -2.34 5.55 -0.44
N ILE A 52 -2.35 4.98 0.76
CA ILE A 52 -1.22 4.22 1.28
C ILE A 52 -1.59 2.74 1.29
N HIS A 53 -0.77 1.95 0.62
CA HIS A 53 -0.94 0.50 0.50
C HIS A 53 0.07 -0.23 1.39
N GLU A 54 -0.40 -1.22 2.14
CA GLU A 54 0.45 -2.07 2.97
C GLU A 54 0.89 -3.28 2.16
N VAL A 55 2.18 -3.42 1.95
CA VAL A 55 2.75 -4.56 1.20
C VAL A 55 2.44 -5.87 1.92
N VAL A 56 2.71 -5.92 3.23
CA VAL A 56 2.25 -7.01 4.10
C VAL A 56 1.08 -6.49 4.91
N ARG A 57 -0.07 -7.11 4.76
CA ARG A 57 -1.29 -6.69 5.45
C ARG A 57 -1.15 -6.86 6.96
N ARG A 58 -1.82 -5.98 7.71
CA ARG A 58 -1.86 -6.07 9.16
C ARG A 58 -2.34 -7.44 9.63
N SER A 59 -3.34 -8.01 8.98
CA SER A 59 -3.88 -9.34 9.32
C SER A 59 -2.86 -10.45 9.16
N GLN A 60 -1.75 -10.20 8.45
CA GLN A 60 -0.67 -11.14 8.22
C GLN A 60 0.62 -10.72 8.92
N GLY A 61 0.51 -9.88 9.93
CA GLY A 61 1.64 -9.44 10.72
C GLY A 61 2.38 -8.21 10.20
N GLY A 62 1.85 -7.58 9.15
CA GLY A 62 2.45 -6.36 8.62
C GLY A 62 2.20 -5.16 9.53
N SER A 63 3.14 -4.24 9.56
CA SER A 63 2.99 -3.00 10.32
C SER A 63 2.31 -1.93 9.49
N ILE A 64 1.34 -1.25 10.08
CA ILE A 64 0.71 -0.08 9.46
C ILE A 64 1.48 1.21 9.72
N LEU A 65 2.60 1.10 10.44
CA LEU A 65 3.44 2.24 10.81
C LEU A 65 4.86 2.17 10.24
N ASP A 66 5.25 1.01 9.71
CA ASP A 66 6.58 0.82 9.14
C ASP A 66 6.60 1.34 7.70
N GLU A 67 7.33 2.42 7.48
CA GLU A 67 7.40 3.07 6.17
C GLU A 67 7.91 2.15 5.07
N THR A 68 8.75 1.16 5.41
CA THR A 68 9.27 0.20 4.44
C THR A 68 8.19 -0.79 3.98
N ASN A 69 7.10 -0.90 4.74
CA ASN A 69 5.95 -1.74 4.41
C ASN A 69 4.84 -0.95 3.71
N LEU A 70 5.04 0.34 3.46
CA LEU A 70 4.01 1.24 2.93
C LEU A 70 4.40 1.79 1.58
N LEU A 71 3.45 1.76 0.65
CA LEU A 71 3.62 2.34 -0.69
C LEU A 71 2.59 3.45 -0.89
N ALA A 72 3.03 4.56 -1.44
CA ALA A 72 2.12 5.63 -1.87
C ALA A 72 1.66 5.29 -3.29
N VAL A 73 0.35 5.11 -3.47
CA VAL A 73 -0.21 4.65 -4.74
C VAL A 73 -1.42 5.48 -5.15
N CYS A 74 -1.72 5.50 -6.44
CA CYS A 74 -2.95 6.11 -6.91
C CYS A 74 -4.13 5.15 -6.70
N ARG A 75 -5.34 5.68 -6.73
CA ARG A 75 -6.55 4.90 -6.50
C ARG A 75 -6.68 3.75 -7.50
N SER A 76 -6.36 4.01 -8.74
CA SER A 76 -6.44 3.02 -9.82
C SER A 76 -5.51 1.83 -9.56
N CYS A 77 -4.25 2.10 -9.19
CA CYS A 77 -3.30 1.05 -8.85
C CYS A 77 -3.67 0.31 -7.57
N HIS A 78 -4.17 1.05 -6.57
CA HIS A 78 -4.62 0.43 -5.32
C HIS A 78 -5.76 -0.56 -5.57
N ASN A 79 -6.71 -0.18 -6.42
CA ASN A 79 -7.80 -1.06 -6.82
C ASN A 79 -7.29 -2.27 -7.61
N ARG A 80 -6.31 -2.06 -8.49
CA ARG A 80 -5.71 -3.14 -9.27
C ARG A 80 -5.00 -4.16 -8.39
N ILE A 81 -4.28 -3.70 -7.39
CA ILE A 81 -3.63 -4.59 -6.41
C ILE A 81 -4.69 -5.44 -5.68
N GLY A 82 -5.79 -4.83 -5.28
CA GLY A 82 -6.87 -5.53 -4.59
C GLY A 82 -7.63 -6.52 -5.49
N ASN A 83 -7.81 -6.18 -6.77
CA ASN A 83 -8.56 -7.01 -7.71
C ASN A 83 -7.73 -8.15 -8.30
N TYR A 84 -6.41 -8.00 -8.35
CA TYR A 84 -5.50 -8.98 -8.93
C TYR A 84 -4.39 -9.34 -7.94
N PRO A 85 -4.75 -10.03 -6.85
CA PRO A 85 -3.79 -10.28 -5.76
C PRO A 85 -2.59 -11.14 -6.19
N GLN A 86 -2.79 -12.11 -7.10
CA GLN A 86 -1.68 -12.92 -7.56
C GLN A 86 -0.67 -12.09 -8.34
N LEU A 87 -1.14 -11.21 -9.21
CA LEU A 87 -0.28 -10.30 -9.96
C LEU A 87 0.49 -9.38 -9.00
N ALA A 88 -0.19 -8.86 -7.98
CA ALA A 88 0.45 -8.01 -6.99
C ALA A 88 1.58 -8.75 -6.25
N PHE A 89 1.36 -10.03 -5.89
CA PHE A 89 2.42 -10.87 -5.30
C PHE A 89 3.57 -11.06 -6.26
N ASP A 90 3.28 -11.36 -7.52
CA ASP A 90 4.31 -11.61 -8.55
C ASP A 90 5.18 -10.37 -8.78
N LEU A 91 4.59 -9.19 -8.68
CA LEU A 91 5.30 -7.93 -8.90
C LEU A 91 5.93 -7.35 -7.63
N GLY A 92 5.78 -8.02 -6.49
CA GLY A 92 6.33 -7.54 -5.22
C GLY A 92 5.56 -6.41 -4.57
N LEU A 93 4.36 -6.10 -5.07
CA LEU A 93 3.50 -5.06 -4.51
C LEU A 93 2.69 -5.55 -3.31
N ALA A 94 2.63 -6.85 -3.12
CA ALA A 94 2.04 -7.48 -1.96
C ALA A 94 2.89 -8.68 -1.57
N LYS A 95 3.01 -8.93 -0.27
CA LYS A 95 3.79 -10.05 0.25
C LYS A 95 3.02 -10.71 1.38
N ARG A 96 3.22 -12.00 1.53
CA ARG A 96 2.66 -12.73 2.66
C ARG A 96 3.52 -12.48 3.89
N GLY A 97 2.88 -12.31 5.03
CA GLY A 97 3.60 -12.23 6.28
C GLY A 97 4.23 -13.56 6.64
N LYS A 98 5.27 -13.50 7.45
CA LYS A 98 5.88 -14.72 7.97
C LYS A 98 4.93 -15.34 8.99
N LYS A 99 4.49 -16.53 8.70
CA LYS A 99 3.82 -17.34 9.72
C LYS A 99 4.87 -18.18 10.41
N THR A 100 5.03 -17.91 11.66
CA THR A 100 5.82 -18.79 12.51
C THR A 100 4.96 -19.90 13.05
#